data_4baede1f9b1585fb67c7ac3671595085
#
_entry.id   4baede1f9b1585fb67c7ac3671595085
#
_cell.length_a   1.000
_cell.length_b   1.000
_cell.length_c   1.000
_cell.angle_alpha   90.00
_cell.angle_beta   90.00
_cell.angle_gamma   90.00
#
_symmetry.space_group_name_H-M   'P 1'
#
loop_
_entity.id
_entity.type
_entity.pdbx_description
1 polymer ?
#
loop_
_entity_poly.entity_id
_entity_poly.type
_entity_poly.pdbx_seq_one_letter_code
_entity_poly.pdbx_strand_id
1 'polypeptide(L)'
;MTSITTTCREISELLPVAQTACRLLFQECFKAGIKNIFITETYRSQERQKYLYEQGRTRPGQIVTWTLDSNHKSRLAWDIAVGPPQSLYDVATLSRVGAIARQLGITWGGDWTGNIDRPHFEVKPNWIMPKGYKIEGQVIIPTNSKYQVQLIVEGNTTKPIAKDDDTMKFTRTTAKAAVRDYIQQAVGKGLIGHGWKNSIMAL
;
A
#
# COMPACT_ATOMS: atom_id res chain seq x y z
N MET A 1 -2.76 10.51 18.57
CA MET A 1 -1.28 10.64 18.40
C MET A 1 -0.75 9.30 17.95
N THR A 2 -0.11 9.23 16.78
CA THR A 2 0.57 8.02 16.32
C THR A 2 1.77 7.76 17.23
N SER A 3 1.88 6.54 17.75
CA SER A 3 3.03 6.14 18.58
C SER A 3 4.33 6.27 17.79
N ILE A 4 5.39 6.78 18.40
CA ILE A 4 6.74 6.87 17.78
C ILE A 4 7.31 5.51 17.39
N THR A 5 6.78 4.42 17.96
CA THR A 5 7.19 3.04 17.67
C THR A 5 6.39 2.40 16.54
N THR A 6 5.24 2.97 16.15
CA THR A 6 4.35 2.41 15.12
C THR A 6 4.70 2.96 13.74
N THR A 7 4.87 2.08 12.76
CA THR A 7 5.07 2.45 11.35
C THR A 7 3.76 2.89 10.71
N CYS A 8 3.77 4.01 10.00
CA CYS A 8 2.69 4.38 9.10
C CYS A 8 2.87 3.62 7.76
N ARG A 9 1.81 3.00 7.26
CA ARG A 9 1.79 2.29 5.96
C ARG A 9 0.71 2.82 5.02
N GLU A 10 0.05 3.91 5.42
CA GLU A 10 -1.05 4.51 4.67
C GLU A 10 -0.50 5.34 3.52
N ILE A 11 -0.87 4.98 2.28
CA ILE A 11 -0.47 5.72 1.08
C ILE A 11 -1.08 7.13 1.08
N SER A 12 -2.26 7.30 1.68
CA SER A 12 -2.93 8.59 1.85
C SER A 12 -2.12 9.61 2.65
N GLU A 13 -1.15 9.14 3.44
CA GLU A 13 -0.22 9.99 4.20
C GLU A 13 0.94 10.52 3.35
N LEU A 14 1.12 10.05 2.14
CA LEU A 14 2.06 10.63 1.18
C LEU A 14 1.49 11.91 0.54
N LEU A 15 2.35 12.80 0.04
CA LEU A 15 1.90 13.90 -0.81
C LEU A 15 1.27 13.34 -2.11
N PRO A 16 0.33 14.05 -2.75
CA PRO A 16 -0.36 13.57 -3.96
C PRO A 16 0.58 13.11 -5.08
N VAL A 17 1.71 13.80 -5.26
CA VAL A 17 2.75 13.43 -6.23
C VAL A 17 3.37 12.07 -5.90
N ALA A 18 3.69 11.81 -4.64
CA ALA A 18 4.27 10.56 -4.19
C ALA A 18 3.23 9.43 -4.18
N GLN A 19 1.96 9.72 -3.86
CA GLN A 19 0.86 8.77 -4.00
C GLN A 19 0.73 8.27 -5.44
N THR A 20 0.79 9.19 -6.41
CA THR A 20 0.69 8.86 -7.84
C THR A 20 1.88 8.03 -8.29
N ALA A 21 3.09 8.43 -7.93
CA ALA A 21 4.32 7.69 -8.25
C ALA A 21 4.35 6.29 -7.63
N CYS A 22 3.95 6.17 -6.36
CA CYS A 22 3.85 4.89 -5.67
C CYS A 22 2.84 3.96 -6.36
N ARG A 23 1.64 4.44 -6.67
CA ARG A 23 0.63 3.65 -7.40
C ARG A 23 1.13 3.22 -8.78
N LEU A 24 1.79 4.11 -9.51
CA LEU A 24 2.37 3.79 -10.81
C LEU A 24 3.45 2.70 -10.70
N LEU A 25 4.35 2.81 -9.73
CA LEU A 25 5.37 1.79 -9.48
C LEU A 25 4.74 0.42 -9.22
N PHE A 26 3.77 0.33 -8.34
CA PHE A 26 3.09 -0.94 -8.04
C PHE A 26 2.31 -1.49 -9.23
N GLN A 27 1.67 -0.62 -10.03
CA GLN A 27 1.02 -1.02 -11.28
C GLN A 27 2.01 -1.65 -12.26
N GLU A 28 3.13 -1.01 -12.51
CA GLU A 28 4.13 -1.50 -13.47
C GLU A 28 4.83 -2.76 -12.93
N CYS A 29 5.04 -2.87 -11.62
CA CYS A 29 5.48 -4.11 -10.98
C CYS A 29 4.48 -5.25 -11.20
N PHE A 30 3.18 -4.98 -11.00
CA PHE A 30 2.13 -5.97 -11.26
C PHE A 30 2.15 -6.46 -12.72
N LYS A 31 2.26 -5.55 -13.70
CA LYS A 31 2.36 -5.88 -15.13
C LYS A 31 3.61 -6.71 -15.44
N ALA A 32 4.72 -6.44 -14.75
CA ALA A 32 5.97 -7.19 -14.86
C ALA A 32 5.96 -8.54 -14.10
N GLY A 33 4.80 -8.93 -13.53
CA GLY A 33 4.63 -10.18 -12.78
C GLY A 33 5.17 -10.14 -11.35
N ILE A 34 5.58 -8.97 -10.85
CA ILE A 34 6.03 -8.76 -9.47
C ILE A 34 4.82 -8.37 -8.63
N LYS A 35 4.20 -9.35 -7.96
CA LYS A 35 2.94 -9.15 -7.23
C LYS A 35 3.08 -9.24 -5.72
N ASN A 36 4.13 -9.89 -5.23
CA ASN A 36 4.35 -10.18 -3.81
C ASN A 36 5.19 -9.09 -3.11
N ILE A 37 4.98 -7.84 -3.45
CA ILE A 37 5.60 -6.68 -2.78
C ILE A 37 4.54 -5.91 -1.99
N PHE A 38 4.93 -5.30 -0.88
CA PHE A 38 4.03 -4.55 -0.02
C PHE A 38 4.72 -3.38 0.67
N ILE A 39 3.92 -2.36 1.07
CA ILE A 39 4.41 -1.19 1.81
C ILE A 39 4.78 -1.58 3.24
N THR A 40 5.95 -1.15 3.68
CA THR A 40 6.40 -1.30 5.08
C THR A 40 6.39 0.01 5.85
N GLU A 41 6.67 1.15 5.20
CA GLU A 41 6.57 2.48 5.81
C GLU A 41 6.31 3.55 4.73
N THR A 42 5.51 4.57 5.08
CA THR A 42 5.23 5.76 4.26
C THR A 42 5.67 7.02 5.02
N TYR A 43 4.73 7.72 5.68
CA TYR A 43 5.04 8.90 6.47
C TYR A 43 5.77 8.53 7.76
N ARG A 44 6.73 9.36 8.13
CA ARG A 44 7.51 9.25 9.37
C ARG A 44 7.55 10.61 10.06
N SER A 45 7.06 10.70 11.30
CA SER A 45 7.16 11.95 12.06
C SER A 45 8.61 12.26 12.44
N GLN A 46 8.87 13.52 12.81
CA GLN A 46 10.21 13.94 13.28
C GLN A 46 10.64 13.16 14.52
N GLU A 47 9.71 12.89 15.44
CA GLU A 47 9.96 12.14 16.67
C GLU A 47 10.32 10.70 16.35
N ARG A 48 9.61 10.07 15.40
CA ARG A 48 9.91 8.72 14.94
C ARG A 48 11.27 8.67 14.23
N GLN A 49 11.58 9.65 13.36
CA GLN A 49 12.88 9.72 12.70
C GLN A 49 14.01 9.82 13.72
N LYS A 50 13.86 10.66 14.75
CA LYS A 50 14.82 10.78 15.86
C LYS A 50 14.93 9.45 16.61
N TYR A 51 13.81 8.82 16.96
CA TYR A 51 13.77 7.53 17.62
C TYR A 51 14.54 6.44 16.83
N LEU A 52 14.38 6.38 15.51
CA LEU A 52 15.10 5.44 14.66
C LEU A 52 16.58 5.79 14.52
N TYR A 53 16.92 7.08 14.47
CA TYR A 53 18.31 7.55 14.38
C TYR A 53 19.11 7.22 15.64
N GLU A 54 18.49 7.24 16.81
CA GLU A 54 19.10 6.87 18.08
C GLU A 54 19.42 5.37 18.20
N GLN A 55 18.72 4.52 17.43
CA GLN A 55 18.95 3.08 17.43
C GLN A 55 20.36 2.75 16.89
N GLY A 56 21.10 1.93 17.63
CA GLY A 56 22.49 1.60 17.33
C GLY A 56 23.50 2.71 17.67
N ARG A 57 23.03 3.82 18.31
CA ARG A 57 23.88 4.93 18.79
C ARG A 57 23.68 5.16 20.28
N THR A 58 22.59 5.80 20.68
CA THR A 58 22.23 6.04 22.08
C THR A 58 21.21 5.03 22.61
N ARG A 59 20.63 4.22 21.72
CA ARG A 59 19.71 3.13 22.05
C ARG A 59 20.24 1.81 21.48
N PRO A 60 19.95 0.66 22.14
CA PRO A 60 20.34 -0.66 21.64
C PRO A 60 19.76 -0.97 20.26
N GLY A 61 20.45 -1.82 19.50
CA GLY A 61 20.03 -2.32 18.19
C GLY A 61 21.02 -1.98 17.09
N GLN A 62 20.69 -2.35 15.87
CA GLN A 62 21.49 -1.99 14.68
C GLN A 62 21.04 -0.63 14.15
N ILE A 63 21.96 0.09 13.49
CA ILE A 63 21.64 1.35 12.81
C ILE A 63 20.65 1.05 11.69
N VAL A 64 19.51 1.75 11.69
CA VAL A 64 18.42 1.59 10.71
C VAL A 64 18.18 2.84 9.88
N THR A 65 18.83 3.96 10.22
CA THR A 65 18.82 5.18 9.41
C THR A 65 20.08 5.99 9.65
N TRP A 66 20.55 6.69 8.62
CA TRP A 66 21.81 7.47 8.64
C TRP A 66 21.57 8.97 8.79
N THR A 67 20.32 9.43 8.74
CA THR A 67 19.98 10.85 8.75
C THR A 67 18.85 11.17 9.70
N LEU A 68 18.83 12.40 10.21
CA LEU A 68 17.68 13.01 10.87
C LEU A 68 16.73 13.70 9.88
N ASP A 69 17.20 13.91 8.65
CA ASP A 69 16.43 14.57 7.58
C ASP A 69 16.12 13.57 6.47
N SER A 70 14.99 12.91 6.60
CA SER A 70 14.52 11.85 5.69
C SER A 70 13.32 12.33 4.87
N ASN A 71 13.24 11.94 3.59
CA ASN A 71 12.09 12.22 2.72
C ASN A 71 10.78 11.55 3.17
N HIS A 72 10.83 10.57 4.07
CA HIS A 72 9.64 10.08 4.76
C HIS A 72 8.94 11.18 5.59
N LYS A 73 9.70 12.09 6.22
CA LYS A 73 9.16 13.24 6.94
C LYS A 73 8.44 14.21 6.01
N SER A 74 8.96 14.37 4.81
CA SER A 74 8.40 15.22 3.76
C SER A 74 7.24 14.56 3.01
N ARG A 75 6.85 13.31 3.38
CA ARG A 75 5.78 12.55 2.72
C ARG A 75 6.06 12.28 1.23
N LEU A 76 7.34 12.18 0.86
CA LEU A 76 7.82 11.98 -0.51
C LEU A 76 8.50 10.62 -0.71
N ALA A 77 8.62 9.81 0.33
CA ALA A 77 9.27 8.50 0.32
C ALA A 77 8.37 7.41 0.89
N TRP A 78 8.62 6.19 0.43
CA TRP A 78 8.02 4.97 0.94
C TRP A 78 9.01 3.82 0.89
N ASP A 79 8.86 2.89 1.84
CA ASP A 79 9.63 1.65 1.89
C ASP A 79 8.75 0.47 1.52
N ILE A 80 9.35 -0.53 0.86
CA ILE A 80 8.67 -1.78 0.50
C ILE A 80 9.45 -3.00 1.01
N ALA A 81 8.76 -4.13 1.08
CA ALA A 81 9.36 -5.43 1.29
C ALA A 81 8.76 -6.46 0.32
N VAL A 82 9.37 -7.63 0.28
CA VAL A 82 8.97 -8.75 -0.57
C VAL A 82 8.28 -9.81 0.31
N GLY A 83 7.14 -10.31 -0.15
CA GLY A 83 6.42 -11.41 0.50
C GLY A 83 6.90 -12.79 0.04
N PRO A 84 6.45 -13.84 0.74
CA PRO A 84 6.77 -15.22 0.38
C PRO A 84 6.49 -15.54 -1.10
N PRO A 85 7.20 -16.52 -1.69
CA PRO A 85 8.19 -17.38 -1.07
C PRO A 85 9.60 -16.80 -0.91
N GLN A 86 9.84 -15.55 -1.40
CA GLN A 86 11.12 -14.88 -1.29
C GLN A 86 11.37 -14.40 0.15
N SER A 87 12.64 -14.09 0.45
CA SER A 87 13.00 -13.41 1.69
C SER A 87 12.47 -11.98 1.73
N LEU A 88 12.28 -11.43 2.93
CA LEU A 88 11.67 -10.11 3.14
C LEU A 88 12.34 -8.98 2.35
N TYR A 89 13.65 -9.06 2.17
CA TYR A 89 14.46 -8.09 1.41
C TYR A 89 15.23 -8.77 0.29
N ASP A 90 14.54 -9.64 -0.47
CA ASP A 90 15.13 -10.35 -1.62
C ASP A 90 15.74 -9.38 -2.61
N VAL A 91 17.06 -9.44 -2.73
CA VAL A 91 17.86 -8.50 -3.53
C VAL A 91 17.48 -8.56 -5.01
N ALA A 92 17.21 -9.75 -5.54
CA ALA A 92 16.88 -9.92 -6.95
C ALA A 92 15.53 -9.26 -7.27
N THR A 93 14.51 -9.49 -6.43
CA THR A 93 13.18 -8.87 -6.59
C THR A 93 13.26 -7.36 -6.43
N LEU A 94 13.91 -6.84 -5.36
CA LEU A 94 14.05 -5.39 -5.14
C LEU A 94 14.83 -4.71 -6.26
N SER A 95 15.86 -5.37 -6.84
CA SER A 95 16.59 -4.83 -7.99
C SER A 95 15.73 -4.74 -9.26
N ARG A 96 14.80 -5.69 -9.47
CA ARG A 96 13.82 -5.62 -10.56
C ARG A 96 12.83 -4.47 -10.34
N VAL A 97 12.35 -4.27 -9.12
CA VAL A 97 11.51 -3.11 -8.78
C VAL A 97 12.28 -1.81 -8.97
N GLY A 98 13.55 -1.75 -8.54
CA GLY A 98 14.43 -0.60 -8.77
C GLY A 98 14.63 -0.26 -10.25
N ALA A 99 14.75 -1.28 -11.10
CA ALA A 99 14.85 -1.08 -12.56
C ALA A 99 13.58 -0.44 -13.13
N ILE A 100 12.38 -0.84 -12.65
CA ILE A 100 11.09 -0.22 -13.02
C ILE A 100 11.04 1.22 -12.48
N ALA A 101 11.45 1.45 -11.23
CA ALA A 101 11.46 2.78 -10.62
C ALA A 101 12.28 3.78 -11.43
N ARG A 102 13.47 3.40 -11.91
CA ARG A 102 14.31 4.26 -12.76
C ARG A 102 13.60 4.67 -14.05
N GLN A 103 12.87 3.75 -14.71
CA GLN A 103 12.10 4.07 -15.91
C GLN A 103 10.98 5.09 -15.64
N LEU A 104 10.46 5.09 -14.41
CA LEU A 104 9.41 5.99 -13.95
C LEU A 104 9.95 7.30 -13.37
N GLY A 105 11.28 7.52 -13.38
CA GLY A 105 11.89 8.70 -12.77
C GLY A 105 11.75 8.75 -11.24
N ILE A 106 11.54 7.58 -10.61
CA ILE A 106 11.48 7.40 -9.16
C ILE A 106 12.88 7.07 -8.67
N THR A 107 13.37 7.78 -7.67
CA THR A 107 14.64 7.48 -7.04
C THR A 107 14.54 6.19 -6.24
N TRP A 108 15.51 5.31 -6.41
CA TRP A 108 15.64 4.06 -5.66
C TRP A 108 16.89 4.08 -4.77
N GLY A 109 16.75 3.82 -3.49
CA GLY A 109 17.86 3.81 -2.54
C GLY A 109 18.89 2.69 -2.79
N GLY A 110 18.55 1.71 -3.64
CA GLY A 110 19.49 0.70 -4.10
C GLY A 110 20.58 1.24 -5.03
N ASP A 111 20.44 2.45 -5.58
CA ASP A 111 21.42 3.15 -6.42
C ASP A 111 22.36 4.05 -5.62
N TRP A 112 22.13 4.23 -4.34
CA TRP A 112 22.97 5.09 -3.52
C TRP A 112 24.36 4.49 -3.32
N THR A 113 25.36 5.37 -3.30
CA THR A 113 26.75 5.00 -2.97
C THR A 113 26.94 5.14 -1.45
N GLY A 114 27.49 4.13 -0.82
CA GLY A 114 27.78 4.10 0.62
C GLY A 114 26.67 3.44 1.43
N ASN A 115 25.53 4.09 1.63
CA ASN A 115 24.40 3.57 2.40
C ASN A 115 23.31 3.04 1.48
N ILE A 116 23.54 1.87 0.87
CA ILE A 116 22.56 1.24 -0.02
C ILE A 116 21.31 0.87 0.76
N ASP A 117 20.14 1.39 0.34
CA ASP A 117 18.85 1.12 0.95
C ASP A 117 17.85 0.61 -0.12
N ARG A 118 17.88 -0.68 -0.39
CA ARG A 118 17.05 -1.30 -1.44
C ARG A 118 15.55 -1.26 -1.18
N PRO A 119 15.03 -1.30 0.05
CA PRO A 119 13.62 -1.06 0.35
C PRO A 119 13.10 0.33 -0.02
N HIS A 120 13.95 1.35 -0.06
CA HIS A 120 13.60 2.77 -0.13
C HIS A 120 13.35 3.28 -1.54
N PHE A 121 12.23 3.99 -1.71
CA PHE A 121 11.83 4.71 -2.92
C PHE A 121 11.37 6.12 -2.57
N GLU A 122 11.69 7.10 -3.42
CA GLU A 122 11.30 8.50 -3.20
C GLU A 122 11.13 9.27 -4.51
N VAL A 123 10.39 10.38 -4.44
CA VAL A 123 10.25 11.30 -5.55
C VAL A 123 10.55 12.74 -5.13
N LYS A 124 10.93 13.57 -6.09
CA LYS A 124 11.01 15.02 -5.88
C LYS A 124 9.61 15.64 -5.84
N PRO A 125 9.41 16.79 -5.16
CA PRO A 125 8.11 17.46 -5.12
C PRO A 125 7.54 17.83 -6.51
N ASN A 126 8.42 18.04 -7.49
CA ASN A 126 8.08 18.36 -8.88
C ASN A 126 8.13 17.14 -9.82
N TRP A 127 8.09 15.90 -9.28
CA TRP A 127 8.02 14.74 -10.12
C TRP A 127 6.75 14.75 -10.99
N ILE A 128 6.91 14.42 -12.27
CA ILE A 128 5.81 14.25 -13.22
C ILE A 128 5.89 12.86 -13.82
N MET A 129 4.72 12.29 -14.06
CA MET A 129 4.62 10.97 -14.68
C MET A 129 5.28 11.00 -16.07
N PRO A 130 6.19 10.07 -16.38
CA PRO A 130 6.87 10.04 -17.67
C PRO A 130 5.87 9.83 -18.82
N LYS A 131 6.18 10.40 -19.99
CA LYS A 131 5.38 10.24 -21.20
C LYS A 131 5.20 8.76 -21.55
N GLY A 132 3.97 8.38 -21.88
CA GLY A 132 3.61 7.00 -22.23
C GLY A 132 3.11 6.17 -21.04
N TYR A 133 3.24 6.65 -19.81
CA TYR A 133 2.66 6.00 -18.64
C TYR A 133 1.32 6.65 -18.25
N LYS A 134 0.47 5.86 -17.64
CA LYS A 134 -0.82 6.30 -17.05
C LYS A 134 -1.22 5.34 -15.93
N ILE A 135 -2.03 5.80 -15.01
CA ILE A 135 -2.74 4.91 -14.09
C ILE A 135 -3.92 4.30 -14.84
N GLU A 136 -3.96 2.98 -14.97
CA GLU A 136 -4.92 2.25 -15.82
C GLU A 136 -6.16 1.79 -15.07
N GLY A 137 -6.13 1.84 -13.74
CA GLY A 137 -7.23 1.40 -12.91
C GLY A 137 -6.96 1.56 -11.43
N GLN A 138 -7.73 0.85 -10.61
CA GLN A 138 -7.50 0.82 -9.18
C GLN A 138 -6.36 -0.15 -8.85
N VAL A 139 -5.27 0.37 -8.30
CA VAL A 139 -4.14 -0.42 -7.82
C VAL A 139 -4.35 -0.70 -6.34
N ILE A 140 -4.53 -1.98 -5.99
CA ILE A 140 -4.60 -2.45 -4.60
C ILE A 140 -3.17 -2.74 -4.14
N ILE A 141 -2.68 -1.93 -3.22
CA ILE A 141 -1.31 -2.02 -2.69
C ILE A 141 -1.35 -2.63 -1.30
N PRO A 142 -0.72 -3.80 -1.08
CA PRO A 142 -0.70 -4.44 0.23
C PRO A 142 0.17 -3.68 1.24
N THR A 143 -0.18 -3.82 2.52
CA THR A 143 0.60 -3.31 3.66
C THR A 143 1.18 -4.43 4.52
N ASN A 144 1.08 -5.67 4.06
CA ASN A 144 1.66 -6.86 4.69
C ASN A 144 1.86 -7.99 3.66
N SER A 145 2.63 -9.02 4.05
CA SER A 145 3.04 -10.12 3.18
C SER A 145 1.96 -11.17 2.87
N LYS A 146 0.76 -11.04 3.46
CA LYS A 146 -0.34 -11.99 3.23
C LYS A 146 -1.10 -11.75 1.93
N TYR A 147 -0.99 -10.53 1.39
CA TYR A 147 -1.71 -10.10 0.19
C TYR A 147 -0.75 -9.77 -0.94
N GLN A 148 -1.26 -9.83 -2.15
CA GLN A 148 -0.52 -9.48 -3.36
C GLN A 148 -1.07 -8.19 -3.96
N VAL A 149 -0.25 -7.50 -4.73
CA VAL A 149 -0.66 -6.37 -5.56
C VAL A 149 -1.72 -6.83 -6.54
N GLN A 150 -2.78 -6.02 -6.71
CA GLN A 150 -3.84 -6.26 -7.71
C GLN A 150 -4.04 -4.98 -8.52
N LEU A 151 -4.39 -5.17 -9.79
CA LEU A 151 -4.80 -4.09 -10.68
C LEU A 151 -6.21 -4.39 -11.19
N ILE A 152 -7.16 -3.54 -10.82
CA ILE A 152 -8.56 -3.63 -11.26
C ILE A 152 -8.77 -2.58 -12.33
N VAL A 153 -8.93 -3.02 -13.58
CA VAL A 153 -9.20 -2.16 -14.73
C VAL A 153 -10.70 -2.29 -15.08
N GLU A 154 -11.40 -1.16 -15.11
CA GLU A 154 -12.80 -1.16 -15.54
C GLU A 154 -12.89 -1.62 -17.01
N GLY A 155 -13.71 -2.63 -17.26
CA GLY A 155 -13.90 -3.22 -18.60
C GLY A 155 -13.20 -4.55 -18.84
N ASN A 156 -12.32 -5.01 -17.95
CA ASN A 156 -11.68 -6.32 -18.05
C ASN A 156 -12.07 -7.21 -16.84
N THR A 157 -13.38 -7.37 -16.65
CA THR A 157 -13.86 -8.49 -15.83
C THR A 157 -13.61 -9.76 -16.64
N THR A 158 -12.41 -10.31 -16.57
CA THR A 158 -12.26 -11.75 -16.76
C THR A 158 -13.16 -12.37 -15.68
N LYS A 159 -14.32 -12.83 -16.14
CA LYS A 159 -15.25 -13.64 -15.39
C LYS A 159 -14.43 -14.63 -14.56
N PRO A 160 -14.53 -14.65 -13.22
CA PRO A 160 -13.94 -15.74 -12.46
C PRO A 160 -14.51 -17.03 -13.07
N ILE A 161 -13.65 -17.97 -13.40
CA ILE A 161 -14.08 -19.32 -13.76
C ILE A 161 -14.83 -19.80 -12.52
N ALA A 162 -16.14 -19.83 -12.64
CA ALA A 162 -17.02 -20.37 -11.62
C ALA A 162 -16.64 -21.84 -11.45
N LYS A 163 -16.00 -22.17 -10.36
CA LYS A 163 -16.28 -23.47 -9.73
C LYS A 163 -17.66 -23.29 -9.13
N ASP A 164 -18.58 -24.16 -9.55
CA ASP A 164 -19.92 -24.26 -9.00
C ASP A 164 -19.87 -24.11 -7.48
N ASP A 165 -20.32 -22.97 -6.97
CA ASP A 165 -21.07 -22.85 -5.74
C ASP A 165 -21.52 -21.38 -5.54
N ASP A 166 -22.80 -21.22 -5.44
CA ASP A 166 -23.62 -20.16 -4.84
C ASP A 166 -22.98 -18.76 -4.58
N THR A 167 -22.57 -18.00 -5.59
CA THR A 167 -22.23 -16.59 -5.44
C THR A 167 -23.29 -15.68 -6.03
N MET A 168 -24.03 -15.01 -5.13
CA MET A 168 -25.01 -13.99 -5.47
C MET A 168 -24.36 -12.83 -6.25
N LYS A 169 -24.90 -12.51 -7.45
CA LYS A 169 -24.58 -11.31 -8.22
C LYS A 169 -25.22 -10.09 -7.54
N PHE A 170 -24.41 -9.20 -6.98
CA PHE A 170 -24.92 -7.95 -6.43
C PHE A 170 -24.98 -6.85 -7.49
N THR A 171 -26.19 -6.43 -7.86
CA THR A 171 -26.45 -5.13 -8.47
C THR A 171 -26.61 -4.09 -7.36
N ARG A 172 -26.55 -2.77 -7.67
CA ARG A 172 -26.72 -1.69 -6.67
C ARG A 172 -28.03 -1.83 -5.90
N THR A 173 -29.09 -2.36 -6.50
CA THR A 173 -30.41 -2.65 -5.91
C THR A 173 -30.34 -3.91 -5.04
N THR A 174 -29.62 -4.94 -5.48
CA THR A 174 -29.45 -6.21 -4.74
C THR A 174 -28.57 -6.03 -3.49
N ALA A 175 -27.57 -5.15 -3.53
CA ALA A 175 -26.76 -4.83 -2.36
C ALA A 175 -27.57 -4.18 -1.23
N LYS A 176 -28.49 -3.24 -1.56
CA LYS A 176 -29.39 -2.64 -0.58
C LYS A 176 -30.35 -3.67 0.02
N ALA A 177 -30.87 -4.60 -0.77
CA ALA A 177 -31.77 -5.67 -0.29
C ALA A 177 -31.00 -6.64 0.64
N ALA A 178 -29.80 -7.08 0.24
CA ALA A 178 -28.99 -8.00 1.06
C ALA A 178 -28.58 -7.39 2.40
N VAL A 179 -28.23 -6.10 2.43
CA VAL A 179 -27.94 -5.39 3.68
C VAL A 179 -29.17 -5.31 4.58
N ARG A 180 -30.36 -5.07 4.02
CA ARG A 180 -31.62 -5.08 4.79
C ARG A 180 -31.90 -6.46 5.39
N ASP A 181 -31.77 -7.53 4.59
CA ASP A 181 -31.99 -8.90 5.05
C ASP A 181 -31.01 -9.31 6.14
N TYR A 182 -29.73 -8.96 5.99
CA TYR A 182 -28.71 -9.21 7.00
C TYR A 182 -29.04 -8.52 8.33
N ILE A 183 -29.45 -7.25 8.27
CA ILE A 183 -29.85 -6.46 9.45
C ILE A 183 -31.12 -7.06 10.10
N GLN A 184 -32.11 -7.47 9.32
CA GLN A 184 -33.30 -8.13 9.86
C GLN A 184 -32.96 -9.43 10.56
N GLN A 185 -32.10 -10.26 9.99
CA GLN A 185 -31.63 -11.50 10.61
C GLN A 185 -30.82 -11.24 11.90
N ALA A 186 -29.96 -10.20 11.91
CA ALA A 186 -29.17 -9.83 13.07
C ALA A 186 -30.03 -9.29 14.22
N VAL A 187 -31.08 -8.53 13.91
CA VAL A 187 -32.10 -8.08 14.89
C VAL A 187 -32.91 -9.26 15.41
N GLY A 188 -33.37 -10.16 14.52
CA GLY A 188 -34.10 -11.37 14.90
C GLY A 188 -33.34 -12.34 15.78
N LYS A 189 -31.99 -12.34 15.66
CA LYS A 189 -31.08 -13.13 16.50
C LYS A 189 -30.61 -12.39 17.76
N GLY A 190 -31.09 -11.17 18.03
CA GLY A 190 -30.72 -10.36 19.20
C GLY A 190 -29.27 -9.85 19.17
N LEU A 191 -28.59 -9.91 18.02
CA LEU A 191 -27.19 -9.49 17.86
C LEU A 191 -27.03 -7.96 17.76
N ILE A 192 -28.10 -7.24 17.38
CA ILE A 192 -28.15 -5.77 17.31
C ILE A 192 -29.52 -5.28 17.80
N GLY A 193 -29.55 -4.15 18.50
CA GLY A 193 -30.78 -3.58 19.07
C GLY A 193 -31.71 -2.93 18.03
N HIS A 194 -33.02 -2.86 18.32
CA HIS A 194 -34.04 -2.30 17.43
C HIS A 194 -33.84 -0.82 17.03
N GLY A 195 -33.02 -0.03 17.76
CA GLY A 195 -32.76 1.38 17.46
C GLY A 195 -32.00 1.63 16.16
N TRP A 196 -31.24 0.64 15.66
CA TRP A 196 -30.49 0.73 14.40
C TRP A 196 -31.39 0.63 13.15
N LYS A 197 -32.58 0.07 13.30
CA LYS A 197 -33.52 -0.16 12.20
C LYS A 197 -33.97 1.14 11.50
N ASN A 198 -34.11 2.23 12.26
CA ASN A 198 -34.64 3.50 11.75
C ASN A 198 -33.57 4.39 11.10
N SER A 199 -32.30 4.25 11.45
CA SER A 199 -31.21 5.07 10.89
C SER A 199 -30.73 4.60 9.52
N ILE A 200 -30.97 3.34 9.18
CA ILE A 200 -30.45 2.72 7.92
C ILE A 200 -31.53 2.65 6.85
N MET A 201 -32.84 2.79 7.23
CA MET A 201 -33.93 2.87 6.25
C MET A 201 -34.02 4.22 5.54
N ALA A 202 -33.22 5.22 5.94
CA ALA A 202 -33.19 6.57 5.36
C ALA A 202 -32.02 6.74 4.33
N LEU A 203 -31.23 5.69 4.06
CA LEU A 203 -30.17 5.63 3.02
C LEU A 203 -30.63 4.79 1.81
#